data_348203dc1b5f7e9bb863f10a15e82a8b
#
_entry.id   348203dc1b5f7e9bb863f10a15e82a8b
#
_cell.length_a   1.000
_cell.length_b   1.000
_cell.length_c   1.000
_cell.angle_alpha   90.00
_cell.angle_beta   90.00
_cell.angle_gamma   90.00
#
_symmetry.space_group_name_H-M   'P 1'
#
loop_
_entity.id
_entity.type
_entity.pdbx_description
1 polymer ?
#
loop_
_entity_poly.entity_id
_entity_poly.type
_entity_poly.pdbx_seq_one_letter_code
_entity_poly.pdbx_strand_id
1 'polypeptide(L)'
;MFTGIIENTGIVKEVISNGSNRTFWIESPVSDQLKTDQSVSHSGVCLTVEEVAGNRHRITAIDETLIKSNLGSWEPGSLVNLER
;
A
#
# COMPACT_ATOMS: atom_id res chain seq x y z
N MET A 1 -5.15 -4.62 -15.12
CA MET A 1 -3.73 -4.96 -15.36
C MET A 1 -2.86 -3.73 -15.14
N PHE A 2 -1.72 -3.93 -14.49
CA PHE A 2 -0.76 -2.85 -14.29
C PHE A 2 0.27 -2.86 -15.41
N THR A 3 0.71 -1.67 -15.80
CA THR A 3 1.66 -1.51 -16.92
C THR A 3 3.12 -1.55 -16.46
N GLY A 4 3.35 -1.46 -15.16
CA GLY A 4 4.68 -1.32 -14.60
C GLY A 4 5.18 0.12 -14.59
N ILE A 5 4.33 1.07 -15.01
CA ILE A 5 4.68 2.50 -14.98
C ILE A 5 4.31 3.05 -13.61
N ILE A 6 5.31 3.57 -12.91
CA ILE A 6 5.12 4.16 -11.59
C ILE A 6 4.45 5.52 -11.74
N GLU A 7 3.25 5.65 -11.17
CA GLU A 7 2.47 6.87 -11.24
C GLU A 7 2.93 7.88 -10.18
N ASN A 8 3.20 7.38 -8.98
CA ASN A 8 3.62 8.21 -7.86
C ASN A 8 4.40 7.38 -6.84
N THR A 9 5.06 8.08 -5.94
CA THR A 9 5.73 7.47 -4.80
C THR A 9 5.00 7.86 -3.54
N GLY A 10 4.67 6.88 -2.71
CA GLY A 10 4.09 7.10 -1.40
C GLY A 10 5.08 6.80 -0.29
N ILE A 11 4.70 7.13 0.93
CA ILE A 11 5.50 6.90 2.12
C ILE A 11 4.65 6.14 3.12
N VAL A 12 5.20 5.05 3.68
CA VAL A 12 4.55 4.32 4.77
C VAL A 12 4.56 5.22 5.99
N LYS A 13 3.38 5.50 6.55
CA LYS A 13 3.24 6.34 7.74
C LYS A 13 3.00 5.53 8.99
N GLU A 14 2.34 4.39 8.87
CA GLU A 14 2.00 3.57 10.01
C GLU A 14 1.96 2.10 9.61
N VAL A 15 2.43 1.24 10.49
CA VAL A 15 2.39 -0.22 10.31
C VAL A 15 1.68 -0.81 11.52
N ILE A 16 0.62 -1.57 11.27
CA ILE A 16 -0.17 -2.21 12.32
C ILE A 16 -0.14 -3.72 12.10
N SER A 17 0.35 -4.46 13.08
CA SER A 17 0.38 -5.92 13.02
C SER A 17 -0.93 -6.50 13.53
N ASN A 18 -1.55 -7.39 12.73
CA ASN A 18 -2.78 -8.07 13.08
C ASN A 18 -2.55 -9.58 12.92
N GLY A 19 -2.06 -10.25 13.96
CA GLY A 19 -1.67 -11.64 13.84
C GLY A 19 -0.54 -11.77 12.82
N SER A 20 -0.74 -12.58 11.77
CA SER A 20 0.24 -12.75 10.69
C SER A 20 0.07 -11.74 9.56
N ASN A 21 -0.97 -10.91 9.61
CA ASN A 21 -1.22 -9.86 8.61
C ASN A 21 -0.64 -8.54 9.07
N ARG A 22 -0.39 -7.63 8.11
CA ARG A 22 0.05 -6.27 8.42
C ARG A 22 -0.77 -5.27 7.65
N THR A 23 -1.22 -4.22 8.34
CA THR A 23 -1.95 -3.11 7.77
C THR A 23 -1.00 -1.93 7.67
N PHE A 24 -1.03 -1.26 6.51
CA PHE A 24 -0.18 -0.11 6.26
C PHE A 24 -1.03 1.11 5.91
N TRP A 25 -0.69 2.24 6.50
CA TRP A 25 -1.20 3.54 6.05
C TRP A 25 -0.13 4.19 5.19
N ILE A 26 -0.50 4.53 3.95
CA ILE A 26 0.40 5.11 2.95
C ILE A 26 -0.05 6.53 2.66
N GLU A 27 0.89 7.48 2.75
CA GLU A 27 0.64 8.87 2.38
C GLU A 27 1.19 9.11 0.97
N SER A 28 0.37 9.67 0.09
CA SER A 28 0.80 9.97 -1.28
C SER A 28 -0.07 11.06 -1.91
N PRO A 29 0.44 11.72 -2.97
CA PRO A 29 -0.35 12.72 -3.71
C PRO A 29 -1.60 12.16 -4.37
N VAL A 30 -1.67 10.83 -4.58
CA VAL A 30 -2.84 10.20 -5.22
C VAL A 30 -3.78 9.53 -4.22
N SER A 31 -3.40 9.44 -2.95
CA SER A 31 -4.22 8.74 -1.96
C SER A 31 -5.63 9.30 -1.85
N ASP A 32 -5.79 10.62 -1.93
CA ASP A 32 -7.10 11.27 -1.84
C ASP A 32 -7.97 11.04 -3.08
N GLN A 33 -7.38 10.52 -4.15
CA GLN A 33 -8.09 10.20 -5.39
C GLN A 33 -8.47 8.72 -5.47
N LEU A 34 -8.01 7.91 -4.53
CA LEU A 34 -8.32 6.49 -4.49
C LEU A 34 -9.71 6.27 -3.89
N LYS A 35 -10.29 5.10 -4.20
CA LYS A 35 -11.59 4.71 -3.68
C LYS A 35 -11.48 3.40 -2.95
N THR A 36 -12.32 3.21 -1.95
CA THR A 36 -12.46 1.92 -1.26
C THR A 36 -12.74 0.83 -2.28
N ASP A 37 -12.10 -0.32 -2.10
CA ASP A 37 -12.16 -1.50 -2.97
C ASP A 37 -11.40 -1.35 -4.30
N GLN A 38 -10.74 -0.24 -4.54
CA GLN A 38 -9.90 -0.07 -5.72
C GLN A 38 -8.60 -0.87 -5.56
N SER A 39 -8.17 -1.51 -6.65
CA SER A 39 -6.88 -2.22 -6.69
C SER A 39 -5.79 -1.27 -7.11
N VAL A 40 -4.69 -1.24 -6.37
CA VAL A 40 -3.55 -0.37 -6.63
C VAL A 40 -2.27 -1.20 -6.47
N SER A 41 -1.34 -1.05 -7.40
CA SER A 41 -0.05 -1.70 -7.29
C SER A 41 0.84 -0.92 -6.31
N HIS A 42 1.37 -1.63 -5.32
CA HIS A 42 2.26 -1.08 -4.31
C HIS A 42 3.62 -1.76 -4.47
N SER A 43 4.56 -1.08 -5.11
CA SER A 43 5.88 -1.62 -5.45
C SER A 43 5.74 -2.97 -6.18
N GLY A 44 4.80 -3.04 -7.12
CA GLY A 44 4.55 -4.23 -7.93
C GLY A 44 3.57 -5.23 -7.32
N VAL A 45 3.09 -4.99 -6.10
CA VAL A 45 2.14 -5.89 -5.43
C VAL A 45 0.74 -5.28 -5.47
N CYS A 46 -0.22 -6.00 -6.03
CA CYS A 46 -1.61 -5.55 -6.12
C CYS A 46 -2.29 -5.69 -4.77
N LEU A 47 -2.74 -4.57 -4.20
CA LEU A 47 -3.44 -4.54 -2.93
C LEU A 47 -4.71 -3.71 -3.06
N THR A 48 -5.71 -4.06 -2.27
CA THR A 48 -7.02 -3.41 -2.29
C THR A 48 -7.08 -2.30 -1.25
N VAL A 49 -7.53 -1.11 -1.67
CA VAL A 49 -7.70 0.03 -0.77
C VAL A 49 -8.89 -0.25 0.15
N GLU A 50 -8.65 -0.18 1.46
CA GLU A 50 -9.67 -0.43 2.49
C GLU A 50 -10.31 0.85 2.99
N GLU A 51 -9.56 1.92 3.06
CA GLU A 51 -10.03 3.20 3.58
C GLU A 51 -9.18 4.33 3.02
N VAL A 52 -9.78 5.49 2.83
CA VAL A 52 -9.08 6.71 2.41
C VAL A 52 -9.37 7.79 3.45
N ALA A 53 -8.32 8.41 3.98
CA ALA A 53 -8.44 9.47 4.98
C ALA A 53 -7.45 10.58 4.64
N GLY A 54 -7.97 11.69 4.11
CA GLY A 54 -7.14 12.81 3.67
C GLY A 54 -6.20 12.37 2.55
N ASN A 55 -4.90 12.57 2.73
CA ASN A 55 -3.88 12.19 1.75
C ASN A 55 -3.27 10.81 2.04
N ARG A 56 -3.96 9.97 2.82
CA ARG A 56 -3.50 8.64 3.17
C ARG A 56 -4.52 7.60 2.77
N HIS A 57 -4.06 6.40 2.46
CA HIS A 57 -4.93 5.26 2.23
C HIS A 57 -4.40 4.05 2.99
N ARG A 58 -5.31 3.13 3.32
CA ARG A 58 -4.99 1.95 4.12
C ARG A 58 -5.11 0.69 3.25
N ILE A 59 -4.12 -0.18 3.39
CA ILE A 59 -4.09 -1.49 2.76
C ILE A 59 -3.65 -2.54 3.78
N THR A 60 -4.03 -3.80 3.56
CA THR A 60 -3.59 -4.91 4.40
C THR A 60 -2.97 -5.99 3.54
N ALA A 61 -1.79 -6.45 3.92
CA ALA A 61 -1.11 -7.58 3.29
C ALA A 61 -1.24 -8.80 4.17
N ILE A 62 -1.68 -9.92 3.57
CA ILE A 62 -1.78 -11.19 4.28
C ILE A 62 -0.40 -11.84 4.38
N ASP A 63 -0.28 -12.83 5.26
CA ASP A 63 0.98 -13.52 5.54
C ASP A 63 1.70 -14.00 4.28
N GLU A 64 0.98 -14.64 3.36
CA GLU A 64 1.57 -15.13 2.12
C GLU A 64 2.19 -14.01 1.28
N THR A 65 1.49 -12.88 1.19
CA THR A 65 1.98 -11.70 0.48
C THR A 65 3.23 -11.13 1.14
N LEU A 66 3.27 -11.11 2.47
CA LEU A 66 4.41 -10.60 3.23
C LEU A 66 5.65 -11.48 3.02
N ILE A 67 5.47 -12.80 2.92
CA ILE A 67 6.56 -13.74 2.70
C ILE A 67 7.10 -13.65 1.28
N LYS A 68 6.22 -13.53 0.28
CA LYS A 68 6.59 -13.56 -1.14
C LYS A 68 7.04 -12.22 -1.69
N SER A 69 6.96 -11.16 -0.91
CA SER A 69 7.30 -9.81 -1.35
C SER A 69 8.19 -9.14 -0.32
N ASN A 70 8.61 -7.90 -0.59
CA ASN A 70 9.39 -7.14 0.38
C ASN A 70 8.54 -6.32 1.34
N LEU A 71 7.20 -6.50 1.31
CA LEU A 71 6.29 -5.74 2.18
C LEU A 71 6.54 -6.00 3.66
N GLY A 72 7.02 -7.19 3.99
CA GLY A 72 7.33 -7.54 5.38
C GLY A 72 8.44 -6.69 5.98
N SER A 73 9.27 -6.04 5.16
CA SER A 73 10.34 -5.17 5.62
C SER A 73 9.93 -3.70 5.70
N TRP A 74 8.71 -3.37 5.29
CA TRP A 74 8.24 -1.99 5.32
C TRP A 74 8.09 -1.49 6.76
N GLU A 75 8.52 -0.26 6.98
CA GLU A 75 8.41 0.42 8.26
C GLU A 75 8.06 1.88 8.01
N PRO A 76 7.66 2.64 9.03
CA PRO A 76 7.38 4.07 8.84
C PRO A 76 8.57 4.77 8.19
N GLY A 77 8.32 5.47 7.09
CA GLY A 77 9.34 6.13 6.29
C GLY A 77 9.72 5.38 5.03
N SER A 78 9.36 4.11 4.88
CA SER A 78 9.63 3.35 3.66
C SER A 78 8.93 3.98 2.46
N LEU A 79 9.60 3.98 1.30
CA LEU A 79 9.04 4.49 0.06
C LEU A 79 8.32 3.37 -0.68
N VAL A 80 7.19 3.71 -1.29
CA VAL A 80 6.34 2.76 -2.01
C VAL A 80 6.01 3.32 -3.39
N ASN A 81 6.27 2.55 -4.43
CA ASN A 81 5.90 2.94 -5.79
C ASN A 81 4.44 2.58 -6.04
N LEU A 82 3.65 3.55 -6.51
CA LEU A 82 2.22 3.39 -6.71
C LEU A 82 1.83 3.45 -8.17
N GLU A 83 0.94 2.54 -8.57
CA GLU A 83 0.31 2.54 -9.90
C GLU A 83 -1.16 2.14 -9.73
N ARG A 84 -2.05 3.01 -10.21
CA ARG A 84 -3.50 2.72 -10.21
C ARG A 84 -3.90 1.81 -11.33
#